data_d90fddee5f9b66e199505a4962bbd7a3
#
_entry.id   d90fddee5f9b66e199505a4962bbd7a3
#
_cell.length_a   1.000
_cell.length_b   1.000
_cell.length_c   1.000
_cell.angle_alpha   90.00
_cell.angle_beta   90.00
_cell.angle_gamma   90.00
#
_symmetry.space_group_name_H-M   'P 1'
#
loop_
_entity.id
_entity.type
_entity.pdbx_description
1 polymer ?
#
loop_
_entity_poly.entity_id
_entity_poly.type
_entity_poly.pdbx_seq_one_letter_code
_entity_poly.pdbx_strand_id
1 'polypeptide(L)'
;GKLWAILSANTDRPPSTIALASFDTEEELWDTERWEKWYSELEKHGLELNRSDDDHVEIGTQPVKTKAGWLLFYSYIQKYHSPNPVFTVEALLLDLENPKKIVARTDVPLLVPEEEYERYGKVKDIVFPTGAVVRGDTIFLYYGAADTTTCLATGSLKALLKEMKRTSKERPMMKRYRN
;
A
#
# COMPACT_ATOMS: atom_id res chain seq x y z
N GLY A 1 -21.55 -3.92 -10.68
CA GLY A 1 -20.61 -2.92 -10.15
C GLY A 1 -19.34 -2.93 -10.99
N LYS A 2 -18.47 -1.93 -10.87
CA LYS A 2 -17.20 -1.89 -11.59
C LYS A 2 -16.23 -2.91 -11.03
N LEU A 3 -15.42 -3.47 -11.91
CA LEU A 3 -14.21 -4.21 -11.55
C LEU A 3 -13.07 -3.21 -11.28
N TRP A 4 -12.22 -3.51 -10.31
CA TRP A 4 -11.08 -2.68 -9.98
C TRP A 4 -9.81 -3.51 -9.93
N ALA A 5 -8.76 -3.02 -10.57
CA ALA A 5 -7.41 -3.51 -10.39
C ALA A 5 -6.58 -2.47 -9.63
N ILE A 6 -5.71 -2.94 -8.74
CA ILE A 6 -4.73 -2.12 -8.05
C ILE A 6 -3.33 -2.64 -8.37
N LEU A 7 -2.42 -1.75 -8.71
CA LEU A 7 -1.12 -2.09 -9.28
C LEU A 7 -0.02 -1.19 -8.73
N SER A 8 1.19 -1.72 -8.63
CA SER A 8 2.41 -0.91 -8.54
C SER A 8 2.85 -0.54 -9.95
N ALA A 9 3.14 0.72 -10.19
CA ALA A 9 3.69 1.21 -11.45
C ALA A 9 5.01 1.93 -11.20
N ASN A 10 5.91 1.90 -12.20
CA ASN A 10 7.25 2.51 -12.15
C ASN A 10 8.16 1.95 -11.04
N THR A 11 8.05 0.66 -10.73
CA THR A 11 8.89 0.02 -9.72
C THR A 11 10.36 -0.02 -10.12
N ASP A 12 10.64 -0.01 -11.43
CA ASP A 12 11.96 0.08 -12.06
C ASP A 12 12.42 1.52 -12.33
N ARG A 13 11.53 2.50 -12.17
CA ARG A 13 11.76 3.92 -12.43
C ARG A 13 11.21 4.78 -11.29
N PRO A 14 11.87 4.80 -10.13
CA PRO A 14 11.39 5.52 -8.97
C PRO A 14 11.15 7.03 -9.23
N PRO A 15 10.19 7.63 -8.52
CA PRO A 15 9.35 7.01 -7.50
C PRO A 15 8.24 6.14 -8.10
N SER A 16 8.03 4.94 -7.51
CA SER A 16 6.87 4.12 -7.86
C SER A 16 5.58 4.73 -7.34
N THR A 17 4.48 4.30 -7.89
CA THR A 17 3.15 4.67 -7.42
C THR A 17 2.23 3.45 -7.34
N ILE A 18 1.34 3.45 -6.35
CA ILE A 18 0.21 2.53 -6.32
C ILE A 18 -0.95 3.20 -7.04
N ALA A 19 -1.46 2.57 -8.09
CA ALA A 19 -2.49 3.14 -8.95
C ALA A 19 -3.66 2.18 -9.15
N LEU A 20 -4.83 2.74 -9.48
CA LEU A 20 -6.05 1.98 -9.70
C LEU A 20 -6.53 2.09 -11.15
N ALA A 21 -6.95 0.95 -11.70
CA ALA A 21 -7.71 0.88 -12.95
C ALA A 21 -9.13 0.39 -12.67
N SER A 22 -10.11 0.85 -13.43
CA SER A 22 -11.49 0.41 -13.32
C SER A 22 -12.03 -0.04 -14.67
N PHE A 23 -12.88 -1.08 -14.64
CA PHE A 23 -13.43 -1.73 -15.81
C PHE A 23 -14.92 -1.96 -15.61
N ASP A 24 -15.68 -1.85 -16.69
CA ASP A 24 -17.11 -2.12 -16.68
C ASP A 24 -17.41 -3.60 -16.97
N THR A 25 -16.52 -4.29 -17.70
CA THR A 25 -16.60 -5.73 -17.99
C THR A 25 -15.25 -6.44 -17.80
N GLU A 26 -15.27 -7.78 -17.75
CA GLU A 26 -14.06 -8.60 -17.63
C GLU A 26 -13.21 -8.57 -18.92
N GLU A 27 -13.84 -8.42 -20.07
CA GLU A 27 -13.16 -8.34 -21.37
C GLU A 27 -12.23 -7.13 -21.46
N GLU A 28 -12.63 -6.01 -20.82
CA GLU A 28 -11.81 -4.80 -20.77
C GLU A 28 -10.47 -4.97 -20.03
N LEU A 29 -10.34 -6.01 -19.19
CA LEU A 29 -9.06 -6.34 -18.51
C LEU A 29 -7.99 -6.80 -19.50
N TRP A 30 -8.38 -7.30 -20.65
CA TRP A 30 -7.49 -7.86 -21.69
C TRP A 30 -7.26 -6.90 -22.85
N ASP A 31 -7.84 -5.70 -22.79
CA ASP A 31 -7.70 -4.66 -23.81
C ASP A 31 -6.36 -3.92 -23.65
N THR A 32 -5.42 -4.19 -24.56
CA THR A 32 -4.08 -3.59 -24.56
C THR A 32 -4.13 -2.08 -24.76
N GLU A 33 -4.96 -1.58 -25.69
CA GLU A 33 -5.06 -0.14 -25.99
C GLU A 33 -5.56 0.63 -24.75
N ARG A 34 -6.49 0.02 -24.00
CA ARG A 34 -6.97 0.57 -22.75
C ARG A 34 -5.87 0.68 -21.70
N TRP A 35 -5.02 -0.34 -21.56
CA TRP A 35 -3.89 -0.33 -20.65
C TRP A 35 -2.82 0.69 -21.05
N GLU A 36 -2.52 0.82 -22.36
CA GLU A 36 -1.59 1.82 -22.87
C GLU A 36 -2.08 3.23 -22.57
N LYS A 37 -3.37 3.51 -22.82
CA LYS A 37 -3.99 4.78 -22.48
C LYS A 37 -3.95 5.04 -20.97
N TRP A 38 -4.33 4.04 -20.14
CA TRP A 38 -4.27 4.15 -18.69
C TRP A 38 -2.86 4.50 -18.20
N TYR A 39 -1.85 3.83 -18.73
CA TYR A 39 -0.46 4.08 -18.37
C TYR A 39 0.03 5.46 -18.82
N SER A 40 -0.37 5.92 -19.98
CA SER A 40 -0.05 7.28 -20.46
C SER A 40 -0.64 8.39 -19.57
N GLU A 41 -1.69 8.06 -18.82
CA GLU A 41 -2.39 8.95 -17.89
C GLU A 41 -2.18 8.55 -16.42
N LEU A 42 -1.10 7.84 -16.12
CA LEU A 42 -0.84 7.21 -14.80
C LEU A 42 -1.01 8.19 -13.62
N GLU A 43 -0.61 9.44 -13.78
CA GLU A 43 -0.75 10.48 -12.74
C GLU A 43 -2.21 10.70 -12.27
N LYS A 44 -3.19 10.43 -13.14
CA LYS A 44 -4.62 10.56 -12.81
C LYS A 44 -5.16 9.34 -12.03
N HIS A 45 -4.38 8.27 -11.98
CA HIS A 45 -4.78 6.99 -11.42
C HIS A 45 -4.02 6.63 -10.14
N GLY A 46 -2.91 7.33 -9.86
CA GLY A 46 -2.08 7.14 -8.69
C GLY A 46 -2.73 7.57 -7.38
N LEU A 47 -2.40 6.85 -6.32
CA LEU A 47 -2.70 7.25 -4.95
C LEU A 47 -1.56 8.12 -4.42
N GLU A 48 -1.88 9.25 -3.80
CA GLU A 48 -0.88 10.16 -3.20
C GLU A 48 -0.38 9.59 -1.86
N LEU A 49 0.61 8.70 -1.91
CA LEU A 49 1.15 8.00 -0.74
C LEU A 49 2.56 8.48 -0.37
N ASN A 50 3.39 8.84 -1.35
CA ASN A 50 4.76 9.28 -1.12
C ASN A 50 4.79 10.57 -0.30
N ARG A 51 5.69 10.63 0.68
CA ARG A 51 5.89 11.80 1.55
C ARG A 51 7.07 12.64 1.11
N SER A 52 8.00 12.05 0.35
CA SER A 52 9.14 12.72 -0.28
C SER A 52 9.43 12.10 -1.65
N ASP A 53 10.27 12.77 -2.44
CA ASP A 53 10.69 12.29 -3.77
C ASP A 53 11.67 11.10 -3.68
N ASP A 54 12.27 10.87 -2.51
CA ASP A 54 13.15 9.74 -2.24
C ASP A 54 12.40 8.50 -1.73
N ASP A 55 11.08 8.60 -1.54
CA ASP A 55 10.28 7.49 -1.06
C ASP A 55 9.70 6.68 -2.22
N HIS A 56 9.48 5.41 -1.95
CA HIS A 56 8.97 4.44 -2.90
C HIS A 56 7.83 3.64 -2.26
N VAL A 57 6.78 3.35 -3.00
CA VAL A 57 5.63 2.61 -2.50
C VAL A 57 5.30 1.45 -3.42
N GLU A 58 5.07 0.29 -2.84
CA GLU A 58 4.70 -0.90 -3.59
C GLU A 58 3.50 -1.60 -2.94
N ILE A 59 2.62 -2.12 -3.79
CA ILE A 59 1.50 -2.92 -3.31
C ILE A 59 2.01 -4.18 -2.64
N GLY A 60 1.42 -4.51 -1.49
CA GLY A 60 1.80 -5.70 -0.74
C GLY A 60 0.73 -6.76 -0.76
N THR A 61 -0.50 -6.40 -0.38
CA THR A 61 -1.59 -7.37 -0.24
C THR A 61 -2.73 -7.06 -1.20
N GLN A 62 -3.60 -8.06 -1.42
CA GLN A 62 -4.91 -7.77 -1.98
C GLN A 62 -5.72 -6.90 -0.99
N PRO A 63 -6.61 -6.01 -1.50
CA PRO A 63 -7.51 -5.26 -0.64
C PRO A 63 -8.50 -6.19 0.11
N VAL A 64 -8.64 -5.98 1.41
CA VAL A 64 -9.59 -6.70 2.25
C VAL A 64 -10.82 -5.83 2.49
N LYS A 65 -12.00 -6.32 2.07
CA LYS A 65 -13.27 -5.61 2.31
C LYS A 65 -13.62 -5.60 3.79
N THR A 66 -13.83 -4.42 4.33
CA THR A 66 -14.32 -4.22 5.70
C THR A 66 -15.58 -3.35 5.69
N LYS A 67 -16.27 -3.24 6.82
CA LYS A 67 -17.41 -2.30 6.95
C LYS A 67 -16.99 -0.82 6.85
N ALA A 68 -15.69 -0.53 7.05
CA ALA A 68 -15.17 0.83 7.06
C ALA A 68 -14.56 1.26 5.71
N GLY A 69 -14.29 0.33 4.81
CA GLY A 69 -13.61 0.56 3.53
C GLY A 69 -12.82 -0.67 3.09
N TRP A 70 -12.10 -0.53 1.99
CA TRP A 70 -11.13 -1.50 1.51
C TRP A 70 -9.80 -1.28 2.23
N LEU A 71 -9.40 -2.23 3.08
CA LEU A 71 -8.12 -2.20 3.81
C LEU A 71 -7.03 -2.82 2.95
N LEU A 72 -5.94 -2.09 2.75
CA LEU A 72 -4.77 -2.52 1.98
C LEU A 72 -3.52 -2.35 2.84
N PHE A 73 -2.65 -3.36 2.86
CA PHE A 73 -1.29 -3.24 3.39
C PHE A 73 -0.31 -3.11 2.24
N TYR A 74 0.62 -2.18 2.36
CA TYR A 74 1.58 -1.86 1.31
C TYR A 74 2.97 -1.64 1.89
N SER A 75 3.98 -1.81 1.07
CA SER A 75 5.35 -1.48 1.43
C SER A 75 5.59 0.01 1.25
N TYR A 76 6.09 0.65 2.29
CA TYR A 76 6.59 2.02 2.24
C TYR A 76 8.09 1.98 2.43
N ILE A 77 8.83 2.40 1.41
CA ILE A 77 10.28 2.30 1.36
C ILE A 77 10.83 3.71 1.44
N GLN A 78 11.46 4.03 2.56
CA GLN A 78 12.09 5.34 2.79
C GLN A 78 13.51 5.34 2.25
N LYS A 79 13.94 6.49 1.75
CA LYS A 79 15.31 6.68 1.25
C LYS A 79 15.70 5.65 0.20
N TYR A 80 14.80 5.37 -0.73
CA TYR A 80 14.96 4.31 -1.73
C TYR A 80 16.28 4.39 -2.51
N HIS A 81 16.74 5.60 -2.84
CA HIS A 81 18.00 5.83 -3.55
C HIS A 81 19.25 5.80 -2.66
N SER A 82 19.10 5.59 -1.36
CA SER A 82 20.24 5.49 -0.45
C SER A 82 20.85 4.10 -0.44
N PRO A 83 22.09 3.94 0.04
CA PRO A 83 22.69 2.62 0.25
C PRO A 83 21.96 1.74 1.27
N ASN A 84 21.11 2.34 2.11
CA ASN A 84 20.36 1.68 3.17
C ASN A 84 18.89 2.12 3.16
N PRO A 85 18.11 1.67 2.17
CA PRO A 85 16.67 1.93 2.16
C PRO A 85 15.98 1.22 3.34
N VAL A 86 14.93 1.83 3.88
CA VAL A 86 14.19 1.27 5.01
C VAL A 86 12.83 0.77 4.52
N PHE A 87 12.66 -0.54 4.47
CA PHE A 87 11.40 -1.19 4.08
C PHE A 87 10.49 -1.33 5.27
N THR A 88 9.29 -0.80 5.17
CA THR A 88 8.29 -0.84 6.24
C THR A 88 6.94 -1.28 5.68
N VAL A 89 6.06 -1.73 6.57
CA VAL A 89 4.67 -2.03 6.22
C VAL A 89 3.75 -0.96 6.77
N GLU A 90 2.95 -0.40 5.92
CA GLU A 90 1.89 0.54 6.27
C GLU A 90 0.52 0.05 5.79
N ALA A 91 -0.54 0.71 6.26
CA ALA A 91 -1.90 0.40 5.83
C ALA A 91 -2.64 1.64 5.36
N LEU A 92 -3.51 1.45 4.38
CA LEU A 92 -4.46 2.45 3.93
C LEU A 92 -5.87 1.87 3.84
N LEU A 93 -6.85 2.74 4.02
CA LEU A 93 -8.26 2.44 3.90
C LEU A 93 -8.84 3.26 2.76
N LEU A 94 -9.37 2.57 1.75
CA LEU A 94 -10.01 3.18 0.58
C LEU A 94 -11.53 3.15 0.75
N ASP A 95 -12.20 4.12 0.14
CA ASP A 95 -13.65 4.20 0.14
C ASP A 95 -14.29 2.98 -0.58
N LEU A 96 -15.43 2.51 -0.08
CA LEU A 96 -16.08 1.32 -0.63
C LEU A 96 -16.66 1.53 -2.04
N GLU A 97 -17.17 2.72 -2.31
CA GLU A 97 -17.84 3.07 -3.57
C GLU A 97 -16.85 3.68 -4.58
N ASN A 98 -15.87 4.44 -4.06
CA ASN A 98 -14.84 5.06 -4.87
C ASN A 98 -13.44 4.71 -4.33
N PRO A 99 -12.84 3.57 -4.72
CA PRO A 99 -11.54 3.15 -4.22
C PRO A 99 -10.37 4.10 -4.53
N LYS A 100 -10.54 5.10 -5.40
CA LYS A 100 -9.54 6.16 -5.59
C LYS A 100 -9.46 7.13 -4.41
N LYS A 101 -10.46 7.12 -3.54
CA LYS A 101 -10.49 8.00 -2.38
C LYS A 101 -9.88 7.31 -1.16
N ILE A 102 -8.79 7.87 -0.65
CA ILE A 102 -8.20 7.47 0.62
C ILE A 102 -9.06 8.02 1.75
N VAL A 103 -9.62 7.13 2.57
CA VAL A 103 -10.42 7.46 3.77
C VAL A 103 -9.51 7.68 4.97
N ALA A 104 -8.49 6.83 5.12
CA ALA A 104 -7.52 6.91 6.21
C ALA A 104 -6.23 6.15 5.84
N ARG A 105 -5.13 6.47 6.49
CA ARG A 105 -3.86 5.72 6.42
C ARG A 105 -3.15 5.74 7.76
N THR A 106 -2.20 4.83 7.95
CA THR A 106 -1.28 4.88 9.09
C THR A 106 -0.30 6.04 8.94
N ASP A 107 0.05 6.69 10.03
CA ASP A 107 1.08 7.76 10.05
C ASP A 107 2.46 7.22 10.38
N VAL A 108 2.49 6.05 11.01
CA VAL A 108 3.70 5.32 11.38
C VAL A 108 3.61 3.90 10.83
N PRO A 109 4.75 3.26 10.55
CA PRO A 109 4.77 1.88 10.10
C PRO A 109 4.11 0.94 11.13
N LEU A 110 3.45 -0.09 10.61
CA LEU A 110 2.91 -1.20 11.41
C LEU A 110 3.98 -2.25 11.69
N LEU A 111 4.88 -2.46 10.73
CA LEU A 111 6.05 -3.32 10.86
C LEU A 111 7.27 -2.58 10.33
N VAL A 112 8.36 -2.75 11.06
CA VAL A 112 9.72 -2.36 10.67
C VAL A 112 10.64 -3.56 10.92
N PRO A 113 11.80 -3.69 10.26
CA PRO A 113 12.73 -4.79 10.54
C PRO A 113 13.30 -4.69 11.97
N GLU A 114 12.88 -5.59 12.86
CA GLU A 114 13.30 -5.62 14.27
C GLU A 114 13.99 -6.94 14.62
N GLU A 115 13.44 -8.06 14.15
CA GLU A 115 13.91 -9.38 14.45
C GLU A 115 15.16 -9.76 13.63
N GLU A 116 15.94 -10.71 14.10
CA GLU A 116 17.16 -11.15 13.43
C GLU A 116 16.89 -11.65 12.00
N TYR A 117 15.82 -12.41 11.80
CA TYR A 117 15.42 -12.95 10.50
C TYR A 117 14.82 -11.89 9.55
N GLU A 118 14.52 -10.68 10.03
CA GLU A 118 14.10 -9.53 9.22
C GLU A 118 15.29 -8.66 8.81
N ARG A 119 16.36 -8.68 9.63
CA ARG A 119 17.58 -7.89 9.45
C ARG A 119 18.66 -8.60 8.65
N TYR A 120 18.70 -9.93 8.73
CA TYR A 120 19.78 -10.72 8.12
C TYR A 120 19.20 -11.82 7.21
N GLY A 121 19.54 -11.75 5.93
CA GLY A 121 19.13 -12.69 4.91
C GLY A 121 19.75 -12.36 3.56
N LYS A 122 19.05 -12.72 2.50
CA LYS A 122 19.50 -12.43 1.13
C LYS A 122 19.53 -10.92 0.86
N VAL A 123 18.55 -10.19 1.36
CA VAL A 123 18.52 -8.73 1.38
C VAL A 123 18.24 -8.29 2.82
N LYS A 124 19.06 -7.37 3.34
CA LYS A 124 18.99 -6.93 4.73
C LYS A 124 17.86 -5.94 4.97
N ASP A 125 17.35 -5.92 6.19
CA ASP A 125 16.44 -4.89 6.72
C ASP A 125 15.16 -4.73 5.88
N ILE A 126 14.53 -5.87 5.52
CA ILE A 126 13.29 -5.90 4.76
C ILE A 126 12.17 -6.60 5.51
N VAL A 127 11.02 -5.94 5.59
CA VAL A 127 9.69 -6.52 5.83
C VAL A 127 8.78 -6.11 4.68
N PHE A 128 8.22 -7.08 3.93
CA PHE A 128 7.40 -6.83 2.75
C PHE A 128 6.07 -7.59 2.83
N PRO A 129 4.91 -6.89 2.86
CA PRO A 129 3.63 -7.55 2.99
C PRO A 129 3.27 -8.32 1.72
N THR A 130 2.75 -9.54 1.85
CA THR A 130 2.44 -10.42 0.72
C THR A 130 1.00 -10.91 0.69
N GLY A 131 0.31 -10.90 1.82
CA GLY A 131 -1.09 -11.32 1.91
C GLY A 131 -1.72 -10.92 3.24
N ALA A 132 -3.02 -10.67 3.23
CA ALA A 132 -3.77 -10.38 4.45
C ALA A 132 -5.13 -11.08 4.46
N VAL A 133 -5.49 -11.61 5.63
CA VAL A 133 -6.82 -12.19 5.90
C VAL A 133 -7.36 -11.61 7.19
N VAL A 134 -8.65 -11.32 7.22
CA VAL A 134 -9.34 -10.86 8.43
C VAL A 134 -10.38 -11.91 8.84
N ARG A 135 -10.29 -12.36 10.08
CA ARG A 135 -11.30 -13.24 10.71
C ARG A 135 -11.79 -12.63 12.02
N GLY A 136 -13.04 -12.21 12.06
CA GLY A 136 -13.58 -11.47 13.20
C GLY A 136 -12.84 -10.15 13.39
N ASP A 137 -12.16 -10.00 14.52
CA ASP A 137 -11.33 -8.83 14.83
C ASP A 137 -9.82 -9.07 14.55
N THR A 138 -9.43 -10.28 14.18
CA THR A 138 -8.02 -10.61 13.97
C THR A 138 -7.62 -10.41 12.52
N ILE A 139 -6.58 -9.62 12.32
CA ILE A 139 -5.83 -9.50 11.07
C ILE A 139 -4.70 -10.54 11.11
N PHE A 140 -4.57 -11.32 10.05
CA PHE A 140 -3.43 -12.18 9.77
C PHE A 140 -2.70 -11.57 8.58
N LEU A 141 -1.52 -10.98 8.84
CA LEU A 141 -0.70 -10.33 7.84
C LEU A 141 0.53 -11.19 7.56
N TYR A 142 0.58 -11.76 6.36
CA TYR A 142 1.73 -12.52 5.88
C TYR A 142 2.72 -11.56 5.23
N TYR A 143 4.01 -11.75 5.53
CA TYR A 143 5.07 -10.91 4.99
C TYR A 143 6.36 -11.69 4.74
N GLY A 144 7.14 -11.23 3.79
CA GLY A 144 8.51 -11.67 3.57
C GLY A 144 9.47 -10.91 4.47
N ALA A 145 10.47 -11.60 5.01
CA ALA A 145 11.49 -11.05 5.87
C ALA A 145 12.88 -11.33 5.27
N ALA A 146 13.69 -10.27 5.08
CA ALA A 146 15.05 -10.29 4.55
C ALA A 146 15.22 -11.11 3.25
N ASP A 147 14.19 -11.18 2.40
CA ASP A 147 14.11 -11.99 1.17
C ASP A 147 14.43 -13.49 1.38
N THR A 148 14.21 -13.99 2.57
CA THR A 148 14.61 -15.36 2.95
C THR A 148 13.49 -16.13 3.62
N THR A 149 12.67 -15.47 4.45
CA THR A 149 11.69 -16.12 5.33
C THR A 149 10.30 -15.56 5.07
N THR A 150 9.28 -16.42 5.15
CA THR A 150 7.87 -16.00 5.18
C THR A 150 7.38 -16.01 6.62
N CYS A 151 6.80 -14.90 7.04
CA CYS A 151 6.40 -14.64 8.42
C CYS A 151 4.91 -14.28 8.52
N LEU A 152 4.40 -14.32 9.74
CA LEU A 152 3.03 -13.94 10.08
C LEU A 152 3.02 -12.99 11.26
N ALA A 153 2.41 -11.82 11.05
CA ALA A 153 2.04 -10.90 12.12
C ALA A 153 0.51 -10.92 12.34
N THR A 154 0.08 -10.69 13.57
CA THR A 154 -1.34 -10.59 13.90
C THR A 154 -1.66 -9.29 14.63
N GLY A 155 -2.87 -8.76 14.41
CA GLY A 155 -3.31 -7.53 15.05
C GLY A 155 -4.83 -7.44 15.13
N SER A 156 -5.35 -6.44 15.87
CA SER A 156 -6.78 -6.16 15.96
C SER A 156 -7.21 -5.20 14.85
N LEU A 157 -8.20 -5.61 14.06
CA LEU A 157 -8.81 -4.75 13.04
C LEU A 157 -9.46 -3.50 13.66
N LYS A 158 -10.14 -3.64 14.79
CA LYS A 158 -10.78 -2.50 15.49
C LYS A 158 -9.75 -1.50 15.97
N ALA A 159 -8.64 -1.98 16.55
CA ALA A 159 -7.56 -1.12 17.02
C ALA A 159 -6.91 -0.38 15.85
N LEU A 160 -6.59 -1.07 14.75
CA LEU A 160 -6.02 -0.48 13.54
C LEU A 160 -6.94 0.59 12.96
N LEU A 161 -8.21 0.28 12.72
CA LEU A 161 -9.18 1.23 12.15
C LEU A 161 -9.43 2.44 13.06
N LYS A 162 -9.40 2.26 14.38
CA LYS A 162 -9.50 3.36 15.35
C LYS A 162 -8.31 4.30 15.23
N GLU A 163 -7.10 3.74 15.17
CA GLU A 163 -5.86 4.52 15.06
C GLU A 163 -5.80 5.28 13.74
N MET A 164 -6.05 4.63 12.61
CA MET A 164 -6.08 5.26 11.28
C MET A 164 -7.05 6.44 11.21
N LYS A 165 -8.23 6.32 11.84
CA LYS A 165 -9.23 7.41 11.89
C LYS A 165 -8.82 8.55 12.81
N ARG A 166 -8.09 8.27 13.88
CA ARG A 166 -7.56 9.29 14.80
C ARG A 166 -6.54 10.16 14.07
N THR A 167 -5.56 9.54 13.47
CA THR A 167 -4.47 10.22 12.76
C THR A 167 -4.98 11.04 11.58
N SER A 168 -5.97 10.53 10.84
CA SER A 168 -6.58 11.24 9.71
C SER A 168 -7.36 12.50 10.12
N LYS A 169 -7.86 12.57 11.37
CA LYS A 169 -8.55 13.76 11.89
C LYS A 169 -7.58 14.82 12.41
N GLU A 170 -6.46 14.40 12.98
CA GLU A 170 -5.44 15.29 13.56
C GLU A 170 -4.58 15.98 12.50
N ARG A 171 -4.52 15.44 11.28
CA ARG A 171 -3.87 16.06 10.12
C ARG A 171 -4.90 16.37 9.04
N PRO A 172 -5.48 17.58 9.00
CA PRO A 172 -6.13 18.04 7.78
C PRO A 172 -5.11 17.96 6.65
N MET A 173 -5.50 17.34 5.51
CA MET A 173 -4.61 17.20 4.35
C MET A 173 -3.94 18.54 4.07
N MET A 174 -2.61 18.61 4.18
CA MET A 174 -1.86 19.81 3.86
C MET A 174 -2.09 20.11 2.38
N LYS A 175 -2.80 21.20 2.11
CA LYS A 175 -2.92 21.70 0.74
C LYS A 175 -1.51 22.08 0.28
N ARG A 176 -0.97 21.36 -0.72
CA ARG A 176 0.22 21.84 -1.42
C ARG A 176 -0.17 23.16 -2.11
N TYR A 177 0.35 24.26 -1.63
CA TYR A 177 0.37 25.48 -2.41
C TYR A 177 1.41 25.27 -3.51
N ARG A 178 0.95 25.09 -4.75
CA ARG A 178 1.81 25.25 -5.93
C ARG A 178 2.06 26.73 -6.08
N ASN A 179 3.31 27.17 -5.91
CA ASN A 179 3.79 28.46 -6.42
C ASN A 179 3.95 28.36 -7.93
#